data_1505c24ebaba5f4fe61aafbb2c727bf0
#
_entry.id   1505c24ebaba5f4fe61aafbb2c727bf0
#
_cell.length_a   1.000
_cell.length_b   1.000
_cell.length_c   1.000
_cell.angle_alpha   90.00
_cell.angle_beta   90.00
_cell.angle_gamma   90.00
#
_symmetry.space_group_name_H-M   'P 1'
#
loop_
_entity.id
_entity.type
_entity.pdbx_description
1 polymer ?
#
loop_
_entity_poly.entity_id
_entity_poly.type
_entity_poly.pdbx_seq_one_letter_code
_entity_poly.pdbx_strand_id
1 'polypeptide(L)'
;KKKKLFESVNYQGTKNILEAAYYNKCNHFIYVSSSAVFGVPQSNPVNETSPTFPKEDYGKAKLDGEKLTHEYSKKGLKATIIRPRTILGDGRLGIFQILFEWIYQGKNVPVFDGGKNIYQFVHSNDLCEAIILCIKKKKYGVYNIGAENYGTMLETLNALIIYARSNSKIRSLNSRYIIPFMNLFSYLALSPLGAYHSLMYGRSLYFDITKAKKELDWNPNYSNIEMMIESYEWYLKNRENVYLKKGGSHHKSIVKQKILSLFSKFL
;
A
#
# COMPACT_ATOMS: atom_id res chain seq x y z
N LYS A 1 7.52 20.76 -3.75
CA LYS A 1 7.34 20.14 -5.10
C LYS A 1 6.35 18.96 -5.07
N LYS A 2 6.48 18.00 -4.13
CA LYS A 2 5.58 16.83 -4.02
C LYS A 2 4.13 17.21 -3.64
N LYS A 3 3.92 18.16 -2.71
CA LYS A 3 2.59 18.63 -2.29
C LYS A 3 1.79 19.19 -3.47
N LYS A 4 2.38 20.10 -4.27
CA LYS A 4 1.74 20.63 -5.49
C LYS A 4 1.38 19.54 -6.50
N LEU A 5 2.19 18.49 -6.63
CA LEU A 5 1.91 17.36 -7.51
C LEU A 5 0.71 16.55 -6.99
N PHE A 6 0.62 16.28 -5.70
CA PHE A 6 -0.54 15.59 -5.12
C PHE A 6 -1.82 16.40 -5.27
N GLU A 7 -1.74 17.71 -5.06
CA GLU A 7 -2.86 18.63 -5.27
C GLU A 7 -3.35 18.62 -6.73
N SER A 8 -2.42 18.78 -7.69
CA SER A 8 -2.79 18.82 -9.10
C SER A 8 -3.33 17.48 -9.64
N VAL A 9 -2.71 16.35 -9.24
CA VAL A 9 -3.07 15.04 -9.77
C VAL A 9 -4.21 14.39 -8.96
N ASN A 10 -4.05 14.29 -7.63
CA ASN A 10 -5.01 13.54 -6.81
C ASN A 10 -6.26 14.36 -6.41
N TYR A 11 -6.19 15.68 -6.40
CA TYR A 11 -7.35 16.52 -6.12
C TYR A 11 -7.94 17.10 -7.42
N GLN A 12 -7.20 17.98 -8.11
CA GLN A 12 -7.72 18.64 -9.31
C GLN A 12 -8.02 17.63 -10.44
N GLY A 13 -7.14 16.65 -10.66
CA GLY A 13 -7.37 15.57 -11.61
C GLY A 13 -8.63 14.77 -11.29
N THR A 14 -8.84 14.41 -10.01
CA THR A 14 -10.05 13.73 -9.57
C THR A 14 -11.29 14.57 -9.78
N LYS A 15 -11.24 15.89 -9.48
CA LYS A 15 -12.34 16.80 -9.74
C LYS A 15 -12.72 16.82 -11.22
N ASN A 16 -11.75 17.00 -12.10
CA ASN A 16 -11.99 17.08 -13.55
C ASN A 16 -12.64 15.79 -14.09
N ILE A 17 -12.18 14.61 -13.63
CA ILE A 17 -12.75 13.32 -14.05
C ILE A 17 -14.16 13.12 -13.49
N LEU A 18 -14.41 13.53 -12.24
CA LEU A 18 -15.76 13.48 -11.64
C LEU A 18 -16.74 14.39 -12.38
N GLU A 19 -16.33 15.61 -12.72
CA GLU A 19 -17.13 16.52 -13.56
C GLU A 19 -17.47 15.89 -14.90
N ALA A 20 -16.46 15.36 -15.60
CA ALA A 20 -16.67 14.71 -16.88
C ALA A 20 -17.61 13.49 -16.76
N ALA A 21 -17.42 12.64 -15.74
CA ALA A 21 -18.28 11.49 -15.48
C ALA A 21 -19.74 11.91 -15.20
N TYR A 22 -19.94 12.96 -14.44
CA TYR A 22 -21.26 13.48 -14.09
C TYR A 22 -21.99 14.03 -15.31
N TYR A 23 -21.37 14.94 -16.07
CA TYR A 23 -21.97 15.53 -17.27
C TYR A 23 -22.26 14.52 -18.37
N ASN A 24 -21.39 13.50 -18.52
CA ASN A 24 -21.60 12.41 -19.48
C ASN A 24 -22.48 11.27 -18.95
N LYS A 25 -23.14 11.45 -17.81
CA LYS A 25 -24.04 10.46 -17.18
C LYS A 25 -23.41 9.07 -17.07
N CYS A 26 -22.14 9.03 -16.61
CA CYS A 26 -21.42 7.77 -16.43
C CYS A 26 -22.23 6.78 -15.57
N ASN A 27 -22.38 5.56 -16.05
CA ASN A 27 -23.20 4.55 -15.41
C ASN A 27 -22.65 4.08 -14.05
N HIS A 28 -21.33 4.11 -13.88
CA HIS A 28 -20.68 3.76 -12.61
C HIS A 28 -19.28 4.36 -12.57
N PHE A 29 -19.00 5.17 -11.56
CA PHE A 29 -17.68 5.76 -11.32
C PHE A 29 -16.99 5.03 -10.18
N ILE A 30 -15.76 4.59 -10.39
CA ILE A 30 -14.95 3.94 -9.34
C ILE A 30 -13.79 4.86 -8.96
N TYR A 31 -13.78 5.31 -7.71
CA TYR A 31 -12.65 6.02 -7.13
C TYR A 31 -11.76 5.08 -6.33
N VAL A 32 -10.55 4.83 -6.82
CA VAL A 32 -9.56 4.06 -6.05
C VAL A 32 -8.83 4.99 -5.08
N SER A 33 -9.24 4.93 -3.83
CA SER A 33 -8.65 5.64 -2.69
C SER A 33 -7.42 4.89 -2.14
N SER A 34 -7.22 4.90 -0.83
CA SER A 34 -6.09 4.24 -0.17
C SER A 34 -6.37 4.06 1.32
N SER A 35 -5.77 3.04 1.94
CA SER A 35 -5.68 2.92 3.40
C SER A 35 -4.97 4.10 4.09
N ALA A 36 -4.23 4.90 3.35
CA ALA A 36 -3.56 6.11 3.86
C ALA A 36 -4.52 7.17 4.40
N VAL A 37 -5.82 7.13 4.02
CA VAL A 37 -6.84 8.04 4.55
C VAL A 37 -7.07 7.87 6.05
N PHE A 38 -6.79 6.70 6.62
CA PHE A 38 -6.93 6.46 8.05
C PHE A 38 -5.75 7.03 8.86
N GLY A 39 -4.59 7.24 8.25
CA GLY A 39 -3.37 7.57 8.97
C GLY A 39 -2.97 6.44 9.91
N VAL A 40 -2.68 6.78 11.19
CA VAL A 40 -2.50 5.79 12.26
C VAL A 40 -3.84 5.56 12.92
N PRO A 41 -4.47 4.38 12.76
CA PRO A 41 -5.78 4.12 13.32
C PRO A 41 -5.73 4.06 14.85
N GLN A 42 -6.83 4.47 15.49
CA GLN A 42 -6.98 4.37 16.95
C GLN A 42 -7.22 2.93 17.41
N SER A 43 -7.84 2.14 16.56
CA SER A 43 -8.13 0.72 16.80
C SER A 43 -8.08 -0.09 15.52
N ASN A 44 -7.88 -1.38 15.64
CA ASN A 44 -7.96 -2.37 14.57
C ASN A 44 -8.92 -3.50 14.98
N PRO A 45 -9.59 -4.17 14.04
CA PRO A 45 -9.60 -3.89 12.60
C PRO A 45 -10.27 -2.56 12.24
N VAL A 46 -9.85 -1.94 11.15
CA VAL A 46 -10.44 -0.72 10.59
C VAL A 46 -11.56 -1.09 9.62
N ASN A 47 -12.74 -0.49 9.79
CA ASN A 47 -13.88 -0.64 8.88
C ASN A 47 -14.16 0.65 8.09
N GLU A 48 -15.19 0.65 7.24
CA GLU A 48 -15.51 1.77 6.37
C GLU A 48 -15.99 3.02 7.11
N THR A 49 -16.53 2.85 8.33
CA THR A 49 -17.01 3.94 9.20
C THR A 49 -15.96 4.44 10.18
N SER A 50 -14.81 3.78 10.26
CA SER A 50 -13.71 4.20 11.13
C SER A 50 -13.22 5.60 10.79
N PRO A 51 -12.85 6.43 11.79
CA PRO A 51 -12.41 7.79 11.59
C PRO A 51 -11.17 7.88 10.67
N THR A 52 -11.16 8.87 9.78
CA THR A 52 -10.06 9.14 8.84
C THR A 52 -9.23 10.33 9.33
N PHE A 53 -7.93 10.11 9.60
CA PHE A 53 -7.00 11.13 10.09
C PHE A 53 -5.65 11.07 9.35
N PRO A 54 -5.63 11.33 8.02
CA PRO A 54 -4.38 11.31 7.26
C PRO A 54 -3.43 12.40 7.74
N LYS A 55 -2.20 12.03 8.06
CA LYS A 55 -1.17 12.99 8.54
C LYS A 55 -0.30 13.51 7.40
N GLU A 56 -0.13 12.72 6.35
CA GLU A 56 0.75 13.06 5.23
C GLU A 56 -0.04 13.50 3.98
N ASP A 57 0.64 14.21 3.08
CA ASP A 57 -0.02 14.90 1.95
C ASP A 57 -0.74 13.93 0.98
N TYR A 58 -0.22 12.70 0.82
CA TYR A 58 -0.86 11.71 -0.06
C TYR A 58 -2.21 11.26 0.50
N GLY A 59 -2.27 10.87 1.77
CA GLY A 59 -3.51 10.46 2.42
C GLY A 59 -4.55 11.57 2.47
N LYS A 60 -4.10 12.82 2.72
CA LYS A 60 -4.97 14.00 2.66
C LYS A 60 -5.58 14.19 1.29
N ALA A 61 -4.76 14.15 0.24
CA ALA A 61 -5.23 14.30 -1.13
C ALA A 61 -6.19 13.16 -1.56
N LYS A 62 -5.96 11.92 -1.08
CA LYS A 62 -6.90 10.81 -1.31
C LYS A 62 -8.22 11.01 -0.58
N LEU A 63 -8.19 11.47 0.68
CA LEU A 63 -9.40 11.78 1.44
C LEU A 63 -10.21 12.93 0.80
N ASP A 64 -9.55 13.95 0.29
CA ASP A 64 -10.22 15.05 -0.41
C ASP A 64 -10.87 14.56 -1.72
N GLY A 65 -10.27 13.61 -2.42
CA GLY A 65 -10.89 12.92 -3.55
C GLY A 65 -12.11 12.09 -3.16
N GLU A 66 -12.12 11.45 -1.98
CA GLU A 66 -13.31 10.77 -1.45
C GLU A 66 -14.44 11.75 -1.18
N LYS A 67 -14.14 12.90 -0.55
CA LYS A 67 -15.14 13.96 -0.29
C LYS A 67 -15.77 14.45 -1.59
N LEU A 68 -14.95 14.74 -2.61
CA LEU A 68 -15.45 15.12 -3.94
C LEU A 68 -16.35 14.01 -4.51
N THR A 69 -15.93 12.76 -4.42
CA THR A 69 -16.74 11.62 -4.91
C THR A 69 -18.10 11.56 -4.20
N HIS A 70 -18.13 11.77 -2.90
CA HIS A 70 -19.38 11.84 -2.12
C HIS A 70 -20.26 13.03 -2.53
N GLU A 71 -19.68 14.20 -2.82
CA GLU A 71 -20.43 15.37 -3.29
C GLU A 71 -21.10 15.08 -4.63
N TYR A 72 -20.39 14.46 -5.58
CA TYR A 72 -20.98 14.07 -6.86
C TYR A 72 -21.99 12.94 -6.72
N SER A 73 -21.80 12.02 -5.77
CA SER A 73 -22.80 10.99 -5.46
C SER A 73 -24.12 11.61 -4.97
N LYS A 74 -24.05 12.65 -4.12
CA LYS A 74 -25.25 13.40 -3.68
C LYS A 74 -25.96 14.11 -4.84
N LYS A 75 -25.23 14.45 -5.92
CA LYS A 75 -25.81 15.01 -7.15
C LYS A 75 -26.37 13.93 -8.09
N GLY A 76 -26.29 12.65 -7.72
CA GLY A 76 -26.85 11.53 -8.50
C GLY A 76 -25.82 10.70 -9.28
N LEU A 77 -24.52 11.02 -9.22
CA LEU A 77 -23.49 10.16 -9.83
C LEU A 77 -23.41 8.84 -9.07
N LYS A 78 -23.60 7.73 -9.76
CA LYS A 78 -23.42 6.39 -9.19
C LYS A 78 -21.93 6.12 -9.00
N ALA A 79 -21.45 6.17 -7.77
CA ALA A 79 -20.03 6.05 -7.48
C ALA A 79 -19.71 5.06 -6.35
N THR A 80 -18.54 4.42 -6.48
CA THR A 80 -17.96 3.54 -5.46
C THR A 80 -16.56 4.04 -5.13
N ILE A 81 -16.25 4.04 -3.84
CA ILE A 81 -14.92 4.34 -3.31
C ILE A 81 -14.29 3.02 -2.84
N ILE A 82 -13.16 2.67 -3.39
CA ILE A 82 -12.38 1.49 -2.98
C ILE A 82 -11.17 1.96 -2.20
N ARG A 83 -11.02 1.47 -0.97
CA ARG A 83 -9.85 1.71 -0.10
C ARG A 83 -9.00 0.44 -0.05
N PRO A 84 -8.02 0.28 -0.94
CA PRO A 84 -7.15 -0.90 -0.88
C PRO A 84 -6.12 -0.77 0.25
N ARG A 85 -5.72 -1.93 0.81
CA ARG A 85 -4.47 -2.07 1.55
C ARG A 85 -3.29 -1.95 0.60
N THR A 86 -2.07 -2.05 1.14
CA THR A 86 -0.85 -2.05 0.31
C THR A 86 -0.94 -3.15 -0.74
N ILE A 87 -0.90 -2.74 -2.02
CA ILE A 87 -1.12 -3.64 -3.14
C ILE A 87 0.20 -4.34 -3.49
N LEU A 88 0.17 -5.66 -3.54
CA LEU A 88 1.22 -6.54 -4.04
C LEU A 88 0.75 -7.27 -5.30
N GLY A 89 1.69 -7.92 -5.99
CA GLY A 89 1.48 -8.68 -7.21
C GLY A 89 2.54 -8.37 -8.25
N ASP A 90 2.42 -8.96 -9.42
CA ASP A 90 3.37 -8.86 -10.51
C ASP A 90 3.72 -7.41 -10.88
N GLY A 91 5.01 -7.08 -10.84
CA GLY A 91 5.53 -5.76 -11.19
C GLY A 91 5.21 -4.64 -10.19
N ARG A 92 4.58 -4.92 -9.06
CA ARG A 92 4.24 -3.93 -8.02
C ARG A 92 5.15 -4.03 -6.80
N LEU A 93 6.43 -3.87 -7.02
CA LEU A 93 7.45 -4.07 -5.99
C LEU A 93 7.46 -2.98 -4.92
N GLY A 94 7.28 -1.71 -5.31
CA GLY A 94 7.37 -0.57 -4.39
C GLY A 94 8.67 -0.59 -3.58
N ILE A 95 8.56 -0.41 -2.26
CA ILE A 95 9.70 -0.46 -1.34
C ILE A 95 10.19 -1.89 -1.10
N PHE A 96 9.37 -2.91 -1.36
CA PHE A 96 9.73 -4.32 -1.16
C PHE A 96 10.84 -4.78 -2.09
N GLN A 97 11.09 -4.06 -3.18
CA GLN A 97 12.27 -4.27 -4.02
C GLN A 97 13.58 -4.27 -3.20
N ILE A 98 13.70 -3.40 -2.21
CA ILE A 98 14.88 -3.31 -1.34
C ILE A 98 14.98 -4.56 -0.47
N LEU A 99 13.85 -4.95 0.11
CA LEU A 99 13.73 -6.15 0.93
C LEU A 99 14.08 -7.41 0.15
N PHE A 100 13.53 -7.55 -1.06
CA PHE A 100 13.79 -8.69 -1.95
C PHE A 100 15.26 -8.79 -2.33
N GLU A 101 15.92 -7.66 -2.62
CA GLU A 101 17.34 -7.66 -2.91
C GLU A 101 18.17 -8.07 -1.69
N TRP A 102 17.82 -7.64 -0.48
CA TRP A 102 18.52 -8.03 0.73
C TRP A 102 18.37 -9.54 0.99
N ILE A 103 17.18 -10.08 0.84
CA ILE A 103 16.93 -11.52 0.98
C ILE A 103 17.70 -12.30 -0.08
N TYR A 104 17.69 -11.86 -1.34
CA TYR A 104 18.48 -12.48 -2.42
C TYR A 104 19.99 -12.50 -2.10
N GLN A 105 20.50 -11.43 -1.50
CA GLN A 105 21.92 -11.29 -1.14
C GLN A 105 22.26 -11.95 0.21
N GLY A 106 21.33 -12.57 0.92
CA GLY A 106 21.55 -13.14 2.24
C GLY A 106 21.79 -12.08 3.34
N LYS A 107 21.42 -10.81 3.11
CA LYS A 107 21.59 -9.73 4.09
C LYS A 107 20.48 -9.76 5.13
N ASN A 108 20.79 -9.25 6.32
CA ASN A 108 19.80 -9.14 7.39
C ASN A 108 18.66 -8.20 7.05
N VAL A 109 17.46 -8.54 7.53
CA VAL A 109 16.21 -7.82 7.30
C VAL A 109 15.78 -7.12 8.60
N PRO A 110 15.77 -5.78 8.66
CA PRO A 110 15.32 -5.07 9.85
C PRO A 110 13.79 -5.11 9.98
N VAL A 111 13.33 -5.33 11.21
CA VAL A 111 11.93 -5.14 11.61
C VAL A 111 11.88 -4.26 12.86
N PHE A 112 10.78 -3.55 13.08
CA PHE A 112 10.61 -2.78 14.30
C PHE A 112 9.94 -3.61 15.38
N ASP A 113 10.42 -3.45 16.62
CA ASP A 113 9.82 -4.02 17.83
C ASP A 113 9.46 -5.51 17.69
N GLY A 114 10.39 -6.27 17.10
CA GLY A 114 10.23 -7.71 16.87
C GLY A 114 9.32 -8.11 15.71
N GLY A 115 8.83 -7.15 14.91
CA GLY A 115 7.96 -7.43 13.76
C GLY A 115 6.57 -7.96 14.15
N LYS A 116 6.12 -7.68 15.39
CA LYS A 116 4.83 -8.15 15.94
C LYS A 116 3.62 -7.39 15.37
N ASN A 117 3.86 -6.33 14.63
CA ASN A 117 2.79 -5.55 13.99
C ASN A 117 2.07 -6.40 12.93
N ILE A 118 0.75 -6.33 12.96
CA ILE A 118 -0.11 -6.96 11.94
C ILE A 118 -0.20 -6.02 10.75
N TYR A 119 0.21 -6.51 9.59
CA TYR A 119 0.19 -5.73 8.36
C TYR A 119 -0.47 -6.52 7.24
N GLN A 120 -1.64 -6.05 6.83
CA GLN A 120 -2.43 -6.68 5.77
C GLN A 120 -2.03 -6.10 4.41
N PHE A 121 -1.92 -6.95 3.40
CA PHE A 121 -1.78 -6.59 2.00
C PHE A 121 -3.08 -6.83 1.23
N VAL A 122 -3.07 -6.55 -0.05
CA VAL A 122 -4.08 -6.97 -1.02
C VAL A 122 -3.40 -7.34 -2.33
N HIS A 123 -3.80 -8.46 -2.92
CA HIS A 123 -3.32 -8.84 -4.25
C HIS A 123 -3.96 -7.98 -5.33
N SER A 124 -3.20 -7.65 -6.37
CA SER A 124 -3.72 -6.85 -7.50
C SER A 124 -4.92 -7.50 -8.19
N ASN A 125 -4.94 -8.83 -8.32
CA ASN A 125 -6.04 -9.57 -8.92
C ASN A 125 -7.30 -9.52 -8.03
N ASP A 126 -7.16 -9.74 -6.72
CA ASP A 126 -8.27 -9.65 -5.76
C ASP A 126 -8.88 -8.25 -5.74
N LEU A 127 -8.03 -7.21 -5.84
CA LEU A 127 -8.49 -5.82 -5.96
C LEU A 127 -9.27 -5.58 -7.25
N CYS A 128 -8.77 -6.07 -8.38
CA CYS A 128 -9.46 -5.96 -9.68
C CYS A 128 -10.78 -6.69 -9.65
N GLU A 129 -10.83 -7.89 -9.07
CA GLU A 129 -12.06 -8.66 -8.91
C GLU A 129 -13.10 -7.90 -8.08
N ALA A 130 -12.71 -7.34 -6.93
CA ALA A 130 -13.59 -6.53 -6.09
C ALA A 130 -14.17 -5.33 -6.87
N ILE A 131 -13.36 -4.64 -7.68
CA ILE A 131 -13.82 -3.53 -8.54
C ILE A 131 -14.83 -4.02 -9.57
N ILE A 132 -14.54 -5.13 -10.25
CA ILE A 132 -15.45 -5.72 -11.26
C ILE A 132 -16.78 -6.13 -10.62
N LEU A 133 -16.74 -6.72 -9.43
CA LEU A 133 -17.95 -7.11 -8.70
C LEU A 133 -18.78 -5.89 -8.28
N CYS A 134 -18.16 -4.77 -7.85
CA CYS A 134 -18.89 -3.53 -7.61
C CYS A 134 -19.67 -3.08 -8.85
N ILE A 135 -19.04 -3.15 -10.03
CA ILE A 135 -19.68 -2.75 -11.30
C ILE A 135 -20.81 -3.71 -11.67
N LYS A 136 -20.53 -5.03 -11.69
CA LYS A 136 -21.50 -6.07 -12.09
C LYS A 136 -22.73 -6.07 -11.18
N LYS A 137 -22.51 -5.95 -9.86
CA LYS A 137 -23.59 -5.97 -8.86
C LYS A 137 -24.21 -4.58 -8.60
N LYS A 138 -23.74 -3.55 -9.29
CA LYS A 138 -24.19 -2.14 -9.13
C LYS A 138 -24.14 -1.68 -7.66
N LYS A 139 -23.05 -2.01 -6.96
CA LYS A 139 -22.84 -1.67 -5.56
C LYS A 139 -22.12 -0.34 -5.44
N TYR A 140 -22.72 0.59 -4.70
CA TYR A 140 -22.21 1.95 -4.49
C TYR A 140 -21.79 2.14 -3.02
N GLY A 141 -21.00 3.17 -2.77
CA GLY A 141 -20.50 3.48 -1.44
C GLY A 141 -19.03 3.16 -1.24
N VAL A 142 -18.61 2.91 -0.01
CA VAL A 142 -17.19 2.70 0.35
C VAL A 142 -16.95 1.24 0.69
N TYR A 143 -15.82 0.69 0.21
CA TYR A 143 -15.38 -0.68 0.49
C TYR A 143 -13.89 -0.71 0.85
N ASN A 144 -13.58 -1.30 1.98
CA ASN A 144 -12.22 -1.64 2.37
C ASN A 144 -11.83 -2.99 1.76
N ILE A 145 -10.68 -3.04 1.07
CA ILE A 145 -10.23 -4.23 0.34
C ILE A 145 -8.84 -4.64 0.82
N GLY A 146 -8.73 -5.86 1.33
CA GLY A 146 -7.51 -6.45 1.88
C GLY A 146 -7.59 -7.98 1.91
N ALA A 147 -6.47 -8.66 2.15
CA ALA A 147 -6.44 -10.11 2.31
C ALA A 147 -7.28 -10.58 3.51
N GLU A 148 -7.85 -11.77 3.44
CA GLU A 148 -8.46 -12.41 4.59
C GLU A 148 -7.41 -13.08 5.49
N ASN A 149 -6.45 -13.76 4.86
CA ASN A 149 -5.36 -14.43 5.53
C ASN A 149 -4.11 -13.54 5.56
N TYR A 150 -3.90 -12.91 6.69
CA TYR A 150 -2.73 -12.07 6.96
C TYR A 150 -2.13 -12.50 8.31
N GLY A 151 -1.05 -11.90 8.70
CA GLY A 151 -0.40 -12.21 9.98
C GLY A 151 0.48 -11.05 10.40
N THR A 152 1.45 -11.33 11.23
CA THR A 152 2.47 -10.37 11.60
C THR A 152 3.49 -10.18 10.47
N MET A 153 4.19 -9.05 10.49
CA MET A 153 5.28 -8.81 9.55
C MET A 153 6.40 -9.85 9.75
N LEU A 154 6.64 -10.26 11.01
CA LEU A 154 7.62 -11.31 11.33
C LEU A 154 7.30 -12.64 10.65
N GLU A 155 6.04 -13.10 10.75
CA GLU A 155 5.59 -14.36 10.13
C GLU A 155 5.73 -14.30 8.60
N THR A 156 5.28 -13.20 8.00
CA THR A 156 5.36 -13.00 6.54
C THR A 156 6.82 -13.01 6.05
N LEU A 157 7.72 -12.31 6.76
CA LEU A 157 9.13 -12.23 6.37
C LEU A 157 9.88 -13.53 6.63
N ASN A 158 9.60 -14.24 7.72
CA ASN A 158 10.18 -15.56 7.99
C ASN A 158 9.79 -16.55 6.90
N ALA A 159 8.50 -16.59 6.53
CA ALA A 159 8.03 -17.47 5.46
C ALA A 159 8.75 -17.18 4.13
N LEU A 160 8.94 -15.89 3.79
CA LEU A 160 9.67 -15.51 2.59
C LEU A 160 11.15 -15.90 2.64
N ILE A 161 11.84 -15.71 3.78
CA ILE A 161 13.25 -16.08 3.93
C ILE A 161 13.42 -17.60 3.80
N ILE A 162 12.53 -18.39 4.41
CA ILE A 162 12.53 -19.87 4.31
C ILE A 162 12.30 -20.28 2.84
N TYR A 163 11.28 -19.71 2.19
CA TYR A 163 10.99 -19.97 0.77
C TYR A 163 12.18 -19.67 -0.13
N ALA A 164 12.81 -18.52 0.07
CA ALA A 164 13.97 -18.06 -0.69
C ALA A 164 15.25 -18.87 -0.40
N ARG A 165 15.23 -19.78 0.59
CA ARG A 165 16.42 -20.49 1.11
C ARG A 165 17.58 -19.53 1.39
N SER A 166 17.25 -18.36 1.93
CA SER A 166 18.22 -17.28 2.17
C SER A 166 18.89 -17.42 3.53
N ASN A 167 20.16 -17.04 3.61
CA ASN A 167 20.89 -16.92 4.88
C ASN A 167 20.53 -15.65 5.66
N SER A 168 19.57 -14.86 5.18
CA SER A 168 19.10 -13.64 5.83
C SER A 168 18.53 -13.93 7.21
N LYS A 169 18.83 -13.04 8.16
CA LYS A 169 18.27 -13.10 9.53
C LYS A 169 17.42 -11.86 9.78
N ILE A 170 16.31 -12.02 10.46
CA ILE A 170 15.50 -10.89 10.91
C ILE A 170 16.19 -10.24 12.11
N ARG A 171 16.37 -8.91 12.04
CA ARG A 171 16.95 -8.08 13.10
C ARG A 171 15.91 -7.13 13.65
N SER A 172 15.61 -7.27 14.94
CA SER A 172 14.70 -6.35 15.62
C SER A 172 15.41 -5.04 15.95
N LEU A 173 14.80 -3.94 15.53
CA LEU A 173 15.24 -2.57 15.84
C LEU A 173 14.19 -1.92 16.74
N ASN A 174 14.63 -1.20 17.76
CA ASN A 174 13.73 -0.47 18.64
C ASN A 174 13.21 0.80 17.92
N SER A 175 11.90 0.84 17.68
CA SER A 175 11.24 1.93 16.94
C SER A 175 11.43 3.30 17.59
N ARG A 176 11.54 3.36 18.93
CA ARG A 176 11.72 4.59 19.69
C ARG A 176 12.97 5.37 19.26
N TYR A 177 14.05 4.66 18.92
CA TYR A 177 15.31 5.28 18.51
C TYR A 177 15.40 5.45 16.99
N ILE A 178 14.88 4.53 16.23
CA ILE A 178 15.05 4.51 14.77
C ILE A 178 14.09 5.47 14.04
N ILE A 179 12.85 5.63 14.52
CA ILE A 179 11.87 6.51 13.85
C ILE A 179 12.33 7.98 13.82
N PRO A 180 12.83 8.60 14.90
CA PRO A 180 13.35 9.97 14.84
C PRO A 180 14.48 10.11 13.81
N PHE A 181 15.38 9.12 13.76
CA PHE A 181 16.47 9.11 12.79
C PHE A 181 15.96 8.99 11.34
N MET A 182 15.00 8.10 11.06
CA MET A 182 14.38 8.00 9.74
C MET A 182 13.68 9.30 9.32
N ASN A 183 13.01 9.97 10.26
CA ASN A 183 12.35 11.24 9.98
C ASN A 183 13.36 12.34 9.62
N LEU A 184 14.49 12.41 10.32
CA LEU A 184 15.58 13.33 10.01
C LEU A 184 16.13 13.09 8.60
N PHE A 185 16.43 11.82 8.25
CA PHE A 185 16.92 11.45 6.92
C PHE A 185 15.87 11.70 5.81
N SER A 186 14.60 11.50 6.12
CA SER A 186 13.51 11.84 5.18
C SER A 186 13.41 13.34 4.96
N TYR A 187 13.56 14.15 6.01
CA TYR A 187 13.57 15.61 5.93
C TYR A 187 14.73 16.12 5.07
N LEU A 188 15.91 15.53 5.22
CA LEU A 188 17.11 15.86 4.44
C LEU A 188 17.06 15.28 3.00
N ALA A 189 15.96 14.67 2.59
CA ALA A 189 15.80 13.99 1.29
C ALA A 189 16.85 12.91 1.00
N LEU A 190 17.49 12.38 2.02
CA LEU A 190 18.53 11.35 1.93
C LEU A 190 17.94 9.92 1.98
N SER A 191 16.69 9.75 2.42
CA SER A 191 16.00 8.45 2.48
C SER A 191 15.08 8.26 1.26
N PRO A 192 15.08 7.08 0.62
CA PRO A 192 14.08 6.72 -0.39
C PRO A 192 12.70 6.45 0.22
N LEU A 193 12.62 6.26 1.55
CA LEU A 193 11.40 6.02 2.29
C LEU A 193 10.66 7.35 2.47
N GLY A 194 9.42 7.42 1.99
CA GLY A 194 8.57 8.59 2.21
C GLY A 194 8.03 8.64 3.65
N ALA A 195 7.50 9.82 4.04
CA ALA A 195 6.93 10.06 5.37
C ALA A 195 5.87 9.01 5.78
N TYR A 196 5.07 8.52 4.83
CA TYR A 196 4.11 7.44 5.08
C TYR A 196 4.79 6.15 5.56
N HIS A 197 5.90 5.76 4.95
CA HIS A 197 6.61 4.54 5.32
C HIS A 197 7.22 4.63 6.72
N SER A 198 7.84 5.77 7.06
CA SER A 198 8.37 5.98 8.42
C SER A 198 7.25 6.04 9.47
N LEU A 199 6.06 6.55 9.10
CA LEU A 199 4.91 6.60 9.98
C LEU A 199 4.30 5.22 10.22
N MET A 200 4.18 4.38 9.18
CA MET A 200 3.41 3.13 9.22
C MET A 200 4.28 1.89 9.42
N TYR A 201 5.58 1.96 9.17
CA TYR A 201 6.47 0.82 9.37
C TYR A 201 6.54 0.45 10.86
N GLY A 202 6.25 -0.80 11.19
CA GLY A 202 6.15 -1.27 12.56
C GLY A 202 4.82 -1.02 13.26
N ARG A 203 3.82 -0.40 12.61
CA ARG A 203 2.47 -0.20 13.16
C ARG A 203 1.48 -1.17 12.53
N SER A 204 0.53 -1.62 13.35
CA SER A 204 -0.56 -2.47 12.85
C SER A 204 -1.59 -1.63 12.09
N LEU A 205 -1.96 -2.12 10.90
CA LEU A 205 -3.12 -1.61 10.17
C LEU A 205 -3.69 -2.75 9.31
N TYR A 206 -4.88 -3.20 9.67
CA TYR A 206 -5.64 -4.21 8.95
C TYR A 206 -7.13 -3.88 8.95
N PHE A 207 -7.82 -4.34 7.93
CA PHE A 207 -9.21 -4.03 7.66
C PHE A 207 -10.14 -5.14 8.10
N ASP A 208 -11.32 -4.75 8.57
CA ASP A 208 -12.51 -5.58 8.49
C ASP A 208 -13.02 -5.50 7.04
N ILE A 209 -13.06 -6.64 6.36
CA ILE A 209 -13.52 -6.76 4.97
C ILE A 209 -14.91 -7.40 4.88
N THR A 210 -15.60 -7.56 6.01
CA THR A 210 -16.91 -8.23 6.10
C THR A 210 -17.94 -7.62 5.15
N LYS A 211 -17.92 -6.30 5.00
CA LYS A 211 -18.83 -5.59 4.08
C LYS A 211 -18.58 -6.00 2.63
N ALA A 212 -17.34 -5.99 2.19
CA ALA A 212 -16.99 -6.40 0.83
C ALA A 212 -17.36 -7.86 0.58
N LYS A 213 -17.07 -8.77 1.52
CA LYS A 213 -17.45 -10.19 1.43
C LYS A 213 -18.96 -10.36 1.28
N LYS A 214 -19.75 -9.72 2.14
CA LYS A 214 -21.22 -9.89 2.16
C LYS A 214 -21.92 -9.24 0.97
N GLU A 215 -21.57 -7.99 0.65
CA GLU A 215 -22.30 -7.23 -0.36
C GLU A 215 -21.83 -7.53 -1.79
N LEU A 216 -20.56 -7.86 -1.97
CA LEU A 216 -19.99 -8.17 -3.27
C LEU A 216 -19.94 -9.68 -3.54
N ASP A 217 -20.12 -10.53 -2.50
CA ASP A 217 -19.84 -11.97 -2.58
C ASP A 217 -18.38 -12.20 -3.05
N TRP A 218 -17.50 -11.41 -2.48
CA TRP A 218 -16.09 -11.36 -2.82
C TRP A 218 -15.27 -12.07 -1.76
N ASN A 219 -14.42 -12.96 -2.18
CA ASN A 219 -13.49 -13.68 -1.32
C ASN A 219 -12.08 -13.52 -1.87
N PRO A 220 -11.16 -12.88 -1.12
CA PRO A 220 -9.78 -12.75 -1.57
C PRO A 220 -9.09 -14.12 -1.62
N ASN A 221 -8.35 -14.37 -2.69
CA ASN A 221 -7.73 -15.66 -2.96
C ASN A 221 -6.31 -15.77 -2.39
N TYR A 222 -5.65 -14.64 -2.12
CA TYR A 222 -4.23 -14.61 -1.76
C TYR A 222 -4.03 -14.24 -0.29
N SER A 223 -3.23 -15.02 0.40
CA SER A 223 -2.68 -14.65 1.72
C SER A 223 -1.50 -13.67 1.59
N ASN A 224 -1.13 -13.03 2.69
CA ASN A 224 0.06 -12.18 2.76
C ASN A 224 1.33 -12.92 2.31
N ILE A 225 1.47 -14.18 2.72
CA ILE A 225 2.64 -15.00 2.42
C ILE A 225 2.72 -15.29 0.93
N GLU A 226 1.61 -15.75 0.32
CA GLU A 226 1.55 -16.04 -1.11
C GLU A 226 1.86 -14.80 -1.95
N MET A 227 1.26 -13.64 -1.62
CA MET A 227 1.54 -12.38 -2.30
C MET A 227 3.00 -11.98 -2.23
N MET A 228 3.65 -12.18 -1.06
CA MET A 228 5.04 -11.82 -0.85
C MET A 228 5.96 -12.74 -1.64
N ILE A 229 5.66 -14.05 -1.67
CA ILE A 229 6.41 -15.05 -2.44
C ILE A 229 6.28 -14.77 -3.94
N GLU A 230 5.06 -14.60 -4.46
CA GLU A 230 4.81 -14.30 -5.88
C GLU A 230 5.54 -13.03 -6.33
N SER A 231 5.44 -11.97 -5.51
CA SER A 231 6.16 -10.71 -5.80
C SER A 231 7.69 -10.88 -5.79
N TYR A 232 8.21 -11.76 -4.93
CA TYR A 232 9.63 -12.09 -4.89
C TYR A 232 10.06 -12.90 -6.10
N GLU A 233 9.29 -13.89 -6.51
CA GLU A 233 9.55 -14.67 -7.73
C GLU A 233 9.55 -13.78 -8.97
N TRP A 234 8.55 -12.88 -9.08
CA TRP A 234 8.51 -11.89 -10.15
C TRP A 234 9.76 -11.01 -10.13
N TYR A 235 10.19 -10.57 -8.94
CA TYR A 235 11.41 -9.79 -8.76
C TYR A 235 12.62 -10.55 -9.27
N LEU A 236 12.81 -11.83 -8.91
CA LEU A 236 13.94 -12.64 -9.35
C LEU A 236 13.99 -12.78 -10.88
N LYS A 237 12.84 -13.09 -11.50
CA LYS A 237 12.73 -13.21 -12.96
C LYS A 237 13.04 -11.91 -13.71
N ASN A 238 12.76 -10.77 -13.08
CA ASN A 238 12.89 -9.45 -13.70
C ASN A 238 14.02 -8.60 -13.12
N ARG A 239 14.86 -9.15 -12.25
CA ARG A 239 15.83 -8.43 -11.44
C ARG A 239 16.78 -7.56 -12.29
N GLU A 240 17.35 -8.10 -13.36
CA GLU A 240 18.24 -7.36 -14.27
C GLU A 240 17.52 -6.18 -14.93
N ASN A 241 16.31 -6.42 -15.42
CA ASN A 241 15.48 -5.38 -16.04
C ASN A 241 15.07 -4.27 -15.06
N VAL A 242 14.85 -4.64 -13.79
CA VAL A 242 14.52 -3.68 -12.71
C VAL A 242 15.71 -2.75 -12.48
N TYR A 243 16.94 -3.23 -12.57
CA TYR A 243 18.17 -2.41 -12.42
C TYR A 243 18.54 -1.63 -13.67
N LEU A 244 18.25 -2.14 -14.87
CA LEU A 244 18.61 -1.50 -16.15
C LEU A 244 17.67 -0.37 -16.58
N LYS A 245 16.41 -0.40 -16.16
CA LYS A 245 15.40 0.62 -16.53
C LYS A 245 15.60 1.94 -15.75
N LYS A 246 16.29 2.89 -16.38
CA LYS A 246 16.25 4.30 -16.00
C LYS A 246 14.95 4.92 -16.51
N GLY A 247 13.99 5.12 -15.61
CA GLY A 247 12.72 5.82 -15.90
C GLY A 247 11.52 4.89 -16.04
N GLY A 248 10.50 5.15 -15.24
CA GLY A 248 9.24 4.43 -15.19
C GLY A 248 8.37 4.94 -14.06
N SER A 249 7.14 4.41 -13.94
CA SER A 249 6.26 4.69 -12.81
C SER A 249 7.00 4.50 -11.48
N HIS A 250 6.67 5.27 -10.44
CA HIS A 250 7.25 5.15 -9.10
C HIS A 250 7.22 3.71 -8.53
N HIS A 251 6.32 2.88 -9.00
CA HIS A 251 6.23 1.46 -8.63
C HIS A 251 7.23 0.57 -9.37
N LYS A 252 7.82 1.05 -10.48
CA LYS A 252 8.79 0.33 -11.32
C LYS A 252 10.18 1.01 -11.35
N SER A 253 10.35 2.17 -10.69
CA SER A 253 11.62 2.89 -10.67
C SER A 253 12.57 2.32 -9.62
N ILE A 254 13.86 2.32 -9.94
CA ILE A 254 14.92 1.90 -9.02
C ILE A 254 14.88 2.76 -7.77
N VAL A 255 14.72 2.14 -6.62
CA VAL A 255 14.92 2.82 -5.34
C VAL A 255 16.43 3.02 -5.16
N LYS A 256 16.89 4.28 -5.04
CA LYS A 256 18.30 4.59 -4.83
C LYS A 256 18.78 3.96 -3.52
N GLN A 257 19.49 2.85 -3.62
CA GLN A 257 19.91 2.03 -2.47
C GLN A 257 21.17 2.52 -1.76
N LYS A 258 21.89 3.55 -2.31
CA LYS A 258 23.23 3.92 -1.81
C LYS A 258 23.33 4.09 -0.30
N ILE A 259 22.34 4.68 0.34
CA ILE A 259 22.33 4.88 1.80
C ILE A 259 21.83 3.63 2.53
N LEU A 260 20.82 2.94 1.99
CA LEU A 260 20.29 1.72 2.59
C LEU A 260 21.26 0.55 2.52
N SER A 261 22.13 0.49 1.49
CA SER A 261 23.21 -0.51 1.42
C SER A 261 24.29 -0.27 2.48
N LEU A 262 24.47 0.98 2.91
CA LEU A 262 25.34 1.29 4.05
C LEU A 262 24.73 0.75 5.36
N PHE A 263 23.45 0.96 5.58
CA PHE A 263 22.73 0.41 6.73
C PHE A 263 22.74 -1.13 6.77
N SER A 264 22.63 -1.80 5.63
CA SER A 264 22.67 -3.28 5.59
C SER A 264 24.02 -3.88 5.97
N LYS A 265 25.09 -3.08 6.04
CA LYS A 265 26.41 -3.52 6.53
C LYS A 265 26.52 -3.44 8.06
N PHE A 266 25.67 -2.65 8.71
CA PHE A 266 25.66 -2.48 10.17
C PHE A 266 24.55 -3.29 10.86
N LEU A 267 23.68 -3.96 10.10
CA LEU A 267 22.64 -4.89 10.56
C LEU A 267 23.15 -6.32 10.53
#